data_061fcaaad6c3f344994213639e19cedb
#
_entry.id   061fcaaad6c3f344994213639e19cedb
#
_cell.length_a   1.000
_cell.length_b   1.000
_cell.length_c   1.000
_cell.angle_alpha   90.00
_cell.angle_beta   90.00
_cell.angle_gamma   90.00
#
_symmetry.space_group_name_H-M   'P 1'
#
loop_
_entity.id
_entity.type
_entity.pdbx_description
1 polymer ?
#
loop_
_entity_poly.entity_id
_entity_poly.type
_entity_poly.pdbx_seq_one_letter_code
_entity_poly.pdbx_strand_id
1 'polypeptide(L)'
;MAAVVALAVLTLWLWSRKEGDDSEGNWRTVAVERGDIRVAISATGTLSATSTVVIGSQISGQVTEVLVDFNDRVQEGQVIARIDPSSFDAQIAQGDAQVASARASLRQAEAALRNAEIDYQRKSGLAGQQLVARSDLDLARSARDQAQAQVNAARAQITQQSASTQTTRINLARTVIRSPVDGVVLTRSIEPGQTVAASLQAPELFTIAEDLGKMKIELAVDEADIGQVKVGQGVTFTADAFADRQFRGTVDQVRLSATNTNNVVTYPVVVAVDNSDGTLLPGLTVNAEIEVSRRDDVLKVANAALRYKPTGAQAEAVAAQQGGGARGGGMTEDLEAAVASMQLDARQRAAFDAALAAIRERQAAREAAPREGGNRVFGGGGGGGGGPRMATGGGNLPAQLRQRMMERFQQDFTAFRASLDDAQRTQWDTAMAGTVGARRAPLYKLEDGQPLMVMVRIGASDGTSTEIAGDIQAGDTIITGERAGP
;
A
#
# COMPACT_ATOMS: atom_id res chain seq x y z
N MET A 1 29.59 71.32 -41.98
CA MET A 1 28.52 71.59 -40.94
C MET A 1 27.47 70.48 -40.96
N ALA A 2 26.88 70.06 -42.11
CA ALA A 2 25.82 69.07 -42.15
C ALA A 2 26.28 67.66 -41.70
N ALA A 3 27.53 67.23 -41.99
CA ALA A 3 28.06 65.90 -41.61
C ALA A 3 28.30 65.75 -40.11
N VAL A 4 28.68 66.87 -39.41
CA VAL A 4 28.89 66.84 -37.94
C VAL A 4 27.56 66.75 -37.18
N VAL A 5 26.49 67.42 -37.70
CA VAL A 5 25.15 67.34 -37.13
C VAL A 5 24.55 65.95 -37.32
N ALA A 6 24.75 65.30 -38.51
CA ALA A 6 24.29 63.94 -38.75
C ALA A 6 24.99 62.94 -37.82
N LEU A 7 26.30 63.12 -37.56
CA LEU A 7 27.05 62.25 -36.65
C LEU A 7 26.60 62.42 -35.19
N ALA A 8 26.30 63.65 -34.75
CA ALA A 8 25.79 63.95 -33.41
C ALA A 8 24.37 63.40 -33.21
N VAL A 9 23.50 63.47 -34.20
CA VAL A 9 22.16 62.89 -34.14
C VAL A 9 22.24 61.36 -34.16
N LEU A 10 23.15 60.76 -34.91
CA LEU A 10 23.35 59.31 -34.94
C LEU A 10 23.93 58.80 -33.62
N THR A 11 24.87 59.53 -33.00
CA THR A 11 25.39 59.16 -31.66
C THR A 11 24.33 59.36 -30.56
N LEU A 12 23.53 60.41 -30.64
CA LEU A 12 22.42 60.62 -29.71
C LEU A 12 21.33 59.52 -29.87
N TRP A 13 21.06 59.12 -31.12
CA TRP A 13 20.09 58.03 -31.45
C TRP A 13 20.61 56.66 -31.04
N LEU A 14 21.91 56.39 -31.16
CA LEU A 14 22.55 55.17 -30.67
C LEU A 14 22.65 55.17 -29.14
N TRP A 15 22.77 56.35 -28.48
CA TRP A 15 22.80 56.45 -27.03
C TRP A 15 21.40 56.25 -26.44
N SER A 16 20.35 56.83 -27.06
CA SER A 16 18.97 56.63 -26.63
C SER A 16 18.46 55.18 -26.88
N ARG A 17 19.08 54.44 -27.78
CA ARG A 17 18.76 53.00 -27.97
C ARG A 17 19.46 52.11 -26.95
N LYS A 18 20.47 52.61 -26.24
CA LYS A 18 21.21 51.86 -25.24
C LYS A 18 20.60 51.94 -23.84
N GLU A 19 19.67 52.85 -23.60
CA GLU A 19 18.99 53.00 -22.32
C GLU A 19 17.70 52.17 -22.17
N GLY A 20 17.36 51.35 -23.17
CA GLY A 20 16.12 50.56 -23.17
C GLY A 20 16.26 49.09 -22.76
N ASP A 21 17.49 48.58 -22.49
CA ASP A 21 17.68 47.13 -22.33
C ASP A 21 18.48 46.70 -21.07
N ASP A 22 18.78 47.65 -20.14
CA ASP A 22 19.54 47.37 -18.94
C ASP A 22 18.73 47.28 -17.64
N SER A 23 17.39 47.21 -17.70
CA SER A 23 16.52 47.02 -16.53
C SER A 23 16.13 45.57 -16.23
N GLU A 24 16.50 44.61 -17.07
CA GLU A 24 16.50 43.22 -16.68
C GLU A 24 17.72 42.90 -15.83
N GLY A 25 17.71 43.45 -14.64
CA GLY A 25 18.77 43.32 -13.67
C GLY A 25 19.13 41.82 -13.43
N ASN A 26 20.27 41.62 -12.84
CA ASN A 26 20.96 40.42 -12.33
C ASN A 26 20.12 39.18 -11.87
N TRP A 27 18.86 39.05 -12.34
CA TRP A 27 17.92 38.06 -11.88
C TRP A 27 17.79 36.90 -12.84
N ARG A 28 17.72 35.68 -12.33
CA ARG A 28 17.14 34.54 -13.04
C ARG A 28 15.67 34.48 -12.70
N THR A 29 14.83 34.52 -13.68
CA THR A 29 13.38 34.56 -13.50
C THR A 29 12.72 33.36 -14.20
N VAL A 30 11.56 32.96 -13.71
CA VAL A 30 10.66 31.97 -14.32
C VAL A 30 9.24 32.52 -14.23
N ALA A 31 8.49 32.36 -15.30
CA ALA A 31 7.08 32.73 -15.31
C ALA A 31 6.24 31.71 -14.52
N VAL A 32 5.19 32.19 -13.88
CA VAL A 32 4.16 31.34 -13.29
C VAL A 32 3.30 30.77 -14.40
N GLU A 33 3.18 29.47 -14.44
CA GLU A 33 2.40 28.76 -15.45
C GLU A 33 1.15 28.13 -14.85
N ARG A 34 0.09 27.99 -15.66
CA ARG A 34 -1.01 27.08 -15.36
C ARG A 34 -0.75 25.73 -15.96
N GLY A 35 -0.99 24.68 -15.21
CA GLY A 35 -0.83 23.32 -15.71
C GLY A 35 -1.13 22.28 -14.64
N ASP A 36 -1.04 21.05 -15.06
CA ASP A 36 -1.29 19.91 -14.18
C ASP A 36 -0.07 19.63 -13.30
N ILE A 37 -0.32 19.25 -12.05
CA ILE A 37 0.67 18.71 -11.12
C ILE A 37 0.25 17.29 -10.76
N ARG A 38 1.17 16.34 -10.98
CA ARG A 38 1.00 14.94 -10.63
C ARG A 38 2.02 14.58 -9.57
N VAL A 39 1.52 14.16 -8.42
CA VAL A 39 2.37 13.63 -7.36
C VAL A 39 2.39 12.13 -7.49
N ALA A 40 3.54 11.58 -7.79
CA ALA A 40 3.74 10.14 -7.90
C ALA A 40 4.78 9.67 -6.88
N ILE A 41 4.60 8.46 -6.38
CA ILE A 41 5.54 7.75 -5.53
C ILE A 41 6.19 6.68 -6.37
N SER A 42 7.52 6.69 -6.44
CA SER A 42 8.30 5.67 -7.13
C SER A 42 8.56 4.49 -6.22
N ALA A 43 8.30 3.28 -6.70
CA ALA A 43 8.58 2.04 -5.98
C ALA A 43 9.04 0.97 -6.96
N THR A 44 9.88 0.06 -6.47
CA THR A 44 10.33 -1.10 -7.23
C THR A 44 9.60 -2.36 -6.74
N GLY A 45 9.45 -3.33 -7.61
CA GLY A 45 8.80 -4.58 -7.26
C GLY A 45 9.03 -5.69 -8.25
N THR A 46 8.37 -6.81 -8.02
CA THR A 46 8.44 -7.99 -8.88
C THR A 46 7.06 -8.34 -9.42
N LEU A 47 7.04 -8.73 -10.68
CA LEU A 47 5.85 -9.20 -11.37
C LEU A 47 5.66 -10.69 -11.09
N SER A 48 4.46 -11.09 -10.71
CA SER A 48 4.11 -12.49 -10.46
C SER A 48 2.71 -12.80 -10.99
N ALA A 49 2.42 -14.08 -11.22
CA ALA A 49 1.05 -14.48 -11.55
C ALA A 49 0.13 -14.22 -10.33
N THR A 50 -1.14 -13.95 -10.60
CA THR A 50 -2.12 -13.66 -9.54
C THR A 50 -2.29 -14.85 -8.62
N SER A 51 -2.37 -16.07 -9.17
CA SER A 51 -2.47 -17.33 -8.45
C SER A 51 -1.39 -18.29 -8.93
N THR A 52 -0.63 -18.84 -7.96
CA THR A 52 0.35 -19.89 -8.20
C THR A 52 0.13 -21.03 -7.22
N VAL A 53 0.16 -22.25 -7.71
CA VAL A 53 0.03 -23.45 -6.90
C VAL A 53 1.35 -24.22 -6.92
N VAL A 54 1.90 -24.46 -5.74
CA VAL A 54 3.10 -25.26 -5.56
C VAL A 54 2.68 -26.72 -5.31
N ILE A 55 3.15 -27.63 -6.13
CA ILE A 55 2.86 -29.05 -6.04
C ILE A 55 4.06 -29.74 -5.44
N GLY A 56 3.85 -30.42 -4.31
CA GLY A 56 4.83 -31.23 -3.61
C GLY A 56 4.45 -32.69 -3.56
N SER A 57 5.39 -33.56 -3.15
CA SER A 57 5.09 -34.95 -2.86
C SER A 57 4.66 -35.16 -1.41
N GLN A 58 3.62 -36.00 -1.19
CA GLN A 58 3.20 -36.45 0.14
C GLN A 58 3.84 -37.77 0.55
N ILE A 59 4.53 -38.44 -0.38
CA ILE A 59 5.19 -39.72 -0.17
C ILE A 59 6.64 -39.68 -0.64
N SER A 60 7.48 -40.51 -0.06
CA SER A 60 8.86 -40.66 -0.48
C SER A 60 8.98 -41.82 -1.49
N GLY A 61 9.82 -41.65 -2.49
CA GLY A 61 10.08 -42.66 -3.51
C GLY A 61 10.91 -42.10 -4.66
N GLN A 62 11.27 -42.99 -5.59
CA GLN A 62 11.98 -42.59 -6.81
C GLN A 62 10.98 -42.16 -7.87
N VAL A 63 11.26 -41.03 -8.54
CA VAL A 63 10.48 -40.54 -9.69
C VAL A 63 10.78 -41.42 -10.89
N THR A 64 9.78 -42.09 -11.44
CA THR A 64 9.90 -42.93 -12.61
C THR A 64 9.73 -42.17 -13.89
N GLU A 65 8.76 -41.30 -13.94
CA GLU A 65 8.40 -40.54 -15.13
C GLU A 65 8.03 -39.09 -14.75
N VAL A 66 8.42 -38.16 -15.61
CA VAL A 66 7.96 -36.74 -15.60
C VAL A 66 7.34 -36.53 -16.97
N LEU A 67 6.05 -36.17 -17.00
CA LEU A 67 5.21 -36.12 -18.21
C LEU A 67 4.99 -34.70 -18.74
N VAL A 68 5.49 -33.69 -18.03
CA VAL A 68 5.36 -32.25 -18.39
C VAL A 68 6.69 -31.56 -18.21
N ASP A 69 6.92 -30.51 -19.02
CA ASP A 69 8.11 -29.71 -18.95
C ASP A 69 7.77 -28.23 -18.68
N PHE A 70 8.79 -27.38 -18.60
CA PHE A 70 8.63 -25.93 -18.43
C PHE A 70 7.73 -25.37 -19.54
N ASN A 71 6.85 -24.43 -19.16
CA ASN A 71 5.90 -23.75 -20.04
C ASN A 71 4.79 -24.64 -20.64
N ASP A 72 4.70 -25.90 -20.27
CA ASP A 72 3.60 -26.77 -20.71
C ASP A 72 2.29 -26.34 -20.08
N ARG A 73 1.21 -26.40 -20.87
CA ARG A 73 -0.16 -26.23 -20.33
C ARG A 73 -0.66 -27.55 -19.77
N VAL A 74 -1.19 -27.47 -18.58
CA VAL A 74 -1.77 -28.62 -17.88
C VAL A 74 -3.23 -28.36 -17.52
N GLN A 75 -4.01 -29.44 -17.44
CA GLN A 75 -5.40 -29.40 -17.01
C GLN A 75 -5.55 -29.97 -15.60
N GLU A 76 -6.59 -29.55 -14.88
CA GLU A 76 -6.94 -30.13 -13.60
C GLU A 76 -7.11 -31.67 -13.70
N GLY A 77 -6.46 -32.39 -12.78
CA GLY A 77 -6.46 -33.86 -12.77
C GLY A 77 -5.47 -34.51 -13.74
N GLN A 78 -4.80 -33.77 -14.65
CA GLN A 78 -3.78 -34.29 -15.55
C GLN A 78 -2.60 -34.86 -14.75
N VAL A 79 -2.10 -36.03 -15.15
CA VAL A 79 -0.90 -36.65 -14.55
C VAL A 79 0.32 -35.89 -15.02
N ILE A 80 1.12 -35.39 -14.06
CA ILE A 80 2.33 -34.58 -14.35
C ILE A 80 3.63 -35.34 -14.00
N ALA A 81 3.58 -36.24 -13.01
CA ALA A 81 4.72 -37.09 -12.69
C ALA A 81 4.24 -38.40 -12.02
N ARG A 82 5.12 -39.39 -11.97
CA ARG A 82 4.89 -40.68 -11.31
C ARG A 82 6.06 -41.03 -10.41
N ILE A 83 5.75 -41.57 -9.24
CA ILE A 83 6.69 -42.17 -8.29
C ILE A 83 6.56 -43.70 -8.40
N ASP A 84 7.64 -44.45 -8.16
CA ASP A 84 7.67 -45.88 -8.21
C ASP A 84 6.62 -46.52 -7.27
N PRO A 85 5.62 -47.26 -7.78
CA PRO A 85 4.57 -47.85 -6.99
C PRO A 85 4.96 -49.21 -6.39
N SER A 86 6.08 -49.83 -6.80
CA SER A 86 6.42 -51.22 -6.55
C SER A 86 6.38 -51.63 -5.06
N SER A 87 6.84 -50.75 -4.18
CA SER A 87 6.81 -50.98 -2.73
C SER A 87 5.41 -51.00 -2.15
N PHE A 88 4.54 -50.11 -2.65
CA PHE A 88 3.15 -50.03 -2.21
C PHE A 88 2.31 -51.17 -2.75
N ASP A 89 2.56 -51.64 -3.99
CA ASP A 89 1.91 -52.81 -4.58
C ASP A 89 2.24 -54.08 -3.77
N ALA A 90 3.51 -54.25 -3.39
CA ALA A 90 3.92 -55.37 -2.54
C ALA A 90 3.24 -55.32 -1.15
N GLN A 91 3.14 -54.13 -0.54
CA GLN A 91 2.46 -53.95 0.75
C GLN A 91 0.94 -54.23 0.65
N ILE A 92 0.29 -53.85 -0.45
CA ILE A 92 -1.12 -54.12 -0.69
C ILE A 92 -1.33 -55.65 -0.85
N ALA A 93 -0.49 -56.33 -1.63
CA ALA A 93 -0.56 -57.77 -1.77
C ALA A 93 -0.40 -58.50 -0.43
N GLN A 94 0.52 -58.03 0.43
CA GLN A 94 0.69 -58.56 1.79
C GLN A 94 -0.56 -58.28 2.65
N GLY A 95 -1.11 -57.07 2.60
CA GLY A 95 -2.32 -56.69 3.33
C GLY A 95 -3.55 -57.50 2.90
N ASP A 96 -3.72 -57.73 1.61
CA ASP A 96 -4.82 -58.52 1.07
C ASP A 96 -4.70 -60.00 1.53
N ALA A 97 -3.48 -60.58 1.60
CA ALA A 97 -3.25 -61.90 2.18
C ALA A 97 -3.60 -61.95 3.68
N GLN A 98 -3.29 -60.91 4.44
CA GLN A 98 -3.67 -60.80 5.86
C GLN A 98 -5.18 -60.70 6.05
N VAL A 99 -5.90 -59.95 5.20
CA VAL A 99 -7.36 -59.89 5.19
C VAL A 99 -7.95 -61.27 4.86
N ALA A 100 -7.38 -62.01 3.89
CA ALA A 100 -7.81 -63.36 3.54
C ALA A 100 -7.65 -64.34 4.71
N SER A 101 -6.53 -64.27 5.45
CA SER A 101 -6.30 -65.03 6.66
C SER A 101 -7.31 -64.72 7.77
N ALA A 102 -7.56 -63.44 8.04
CA ALA A 102 -8.56 -63.01 9.03
C ALA A 102 -9.97 -63.51 8.66
N ARG A 103 -10.33 -63.49 7.37
CA ARG A 103 -11.62 -64.10 6.88
C ARG A 103 -11.69 -65.54 7.09
N ALA A 104 -10.56 -66.31 6.98
CA ALA A 104 -10.53 -67.77 7.29
C ALA A 104 -10.78 -67.97 8.79
N SER A 105 -10.15 -67.16 9.67
CA SER A 105 -10.37 -67.18 11.11
C SER A 105 -11.83 -66.87 11.48
N LEU A 106 -12.48 -65.94 10.79
CA LEU A 106 -13.92 -65.68 10.97
C LEU A 106 -14.76 -66.90 10.63
N ARG A 107 -14.51 -67.53 9.47
CA ARG A 107 -15.26 -68.75 9.10
C ARG A 107 -15.10 -69.87 10.13
N GLN A 108 -13.91 -70.05 10.73
CA GLN A 108 -13.68 -71.00 11.83
C GLN A 108 -14.50 -70.62 13.08
N ALA A 109 -14.49 -69.33 13.49
CA ALA A 109 -15.27 -68.88 14.62
C ALA A 109 -16.79 -69.04 14.40
N GLU A 110 -17.27 -68.77 13.17
CA GLU A 110 -18.68 -68.98 12.79
C GLU A 110 -19.09 -70.42 12.81
N ALA A 111 -18.18 -71.35 12.42
CA ALA A 111 -18.44 -72.78 12.55
C ALA A 111 -18.53 -73.25 14.00
N ALA A 112 -17.64 -72.68 14.88
CA ALA A 112 -17.69 -72.96 16.32
C ALA A 112 -18.99 -72.41 16.95
N LEU A 113 -19.41 -71.25 16.55
CA LEU A 113 -20.67 -70.64 17.02
C LEU A 113 -21.87 -71.54 16.61
N ARG A 114 -21.94 -71.90 15.33
CA ARG A 114 -23.03 -72.80 14.88
C ARG A 114 -23.09 -74.10 15.70
N ASN A 115 -21.97 -74.75 16.04
CA ASN A 115 -21.94 -75.93 16.88
C ASN A 115 -22.45 -75.64 18.32
N ALA A 116 -22.00 -74.55 18.94
CA ALA A 116 -22.43 -74.12 20.26
C ALA A 116 -23.93 -73.79 20.29
N GLU A 117 -24.43 -73.16 19.24
CA GLU A 117 -25.83 -72.75 19.07
C GLU A 117 -26.74 -74.05 18.98
N ILE A 118 -26.34 -75.01 18.17
CA ILE A 118 -27.07 -76.30 18.06
C ILE A 118 -27.09 -77.07 19.41
N ASP A 119 -25.97 -77.07 20.15
CA ASP A 119 -25.92 -77.71 21.45
C ASP A 119 -26.82 -77.01 22.49
N TYR A 120 -26.74 -75.64 22.52
CA TYR A 120 -27.62 -74.79 23.38
C TYR A 120 -29.11 -75.07 23.06
N GLN A 121 -29.51 -75.05 21.77
CA GLN A 121 -30.90 -75.32 21.34
C GLN A 121 -31.38 -76.65 21.75
N ARG A 122 -30.54 -77.72 21.58
CA ARG A 122 -30.85 -79.06 22.00
C ARG A 122 -31.07 -79.14 23.51
N LYS A 123 -30.12 -78.63 24.32
CA LYS A 123 -30.22 -78.66 25.79
C LYS A 123 -31.37 -77.80 26.32
N SER A 124 -31.67 -76.69 25.67
CA SER A 124 -32.83 -75.82 26.01
C SER A 124 -34.14 -76.60 25.81
N GLY A 125 -34.29 -77.35 24.70
CA GLY A 125 -35.48 -78.19 24.46
C GLY A 125 -35.63 -79.31 25.47
N LEU A 126 -34.55 -79.98 25.87
CA LEU A 126 -34.52 -81.05 26.89
C LEU A 126 -34.77 -80.49 28.31
N ALA A 127 -34.28 -79.33 28.64
CA ALA A 127 -34.54 -78.66 29.93
C ALA A 127 -36.01 -78.27 30.12
N GLY A 128 -36.71 -77.88 29.04
CA GLY A 128 -38.17 -77.67 29.04
C GLY A 128 -38.95 -78.93 29.36
N GLN A 129 -38.35 -80.12 29.09
CA GLN A 129 -38.91 -81.44 29.45
C GLN A 129 -38.37 -81.97 30.79
N GLN A 130 -37.56 -81.21 31.51
CA GLN A 130 -36.90 -81.61 32.78
C GLN A 130 -35.91 -82.81 32.66
N LEU A 131 -35.35 -83.06 31.46
CA LEU A 131 -34.46 -84.17 31.18
C LEU A 131 -32.96 -83.84 31.34
N VAL A 132 -32.63 -82.53 31.62
CA VAL A 132 -31.22 -82.06 31.81
C VAL A 132 -31.14 -81.14 33.02
N ALA A 133 -30.00 -81.07 33.72
CA ALA A 133 -29.75 -80.20 34.81
C ALA A 133 -29.67 -78.73 34.34
N ARG A 134 -30.12 -77.77 35.15
CA ARG A 134 -30.01 -76.32 34.87
C ARG A 134 -28.59 -75.89 34.66
N SER A 135 -27.64 -76.45 35.38
CA SER A 135 -26.20 -76.21 35.25
C SER A 135 -25.69 -76.51 33.82
N ASP A 136 -26.20 -77.59 33.21
CA ASP A 136 -25.77 -78.02 31.86
C ASP A 136 -26.33 -77.00 30.76
N LEU A 137 -27.53 -76.50 31.01
CA LEU A 137 -28.08 -75.44 30.13
C LEU A 137 -27.29 -74.14 30.25
N ASP A 138 -26.95 -73.72 31.50
CA ASP A 138 -26.18 -72.49 31.74
C ASP A 138 -24.78 -72.60 31.14
N LEU A 139 -24.18 -73.80 31.18
CA LEU A 139 -22.87 -74.04 30.57
C LEU A 139 -22.93 -73.94 29.05
N ALA A 140 -23.97 -74.52 28.42
CA ALA A 140 -24.15 -74.36 26.95
C ALA A 140 -24.44 -72.96 26.51
N ARG A 141 -25.19 -72.19 27.31
CA ARG A 141 -25.42 -70.79 27.08
C ARG A 141 -24.10 -69.99 27.08
N SER A 142 -23.29 -70.20 28.14
CA SER A 142 -21.98 -69.53 28.26
C SER A 142 -21.04 -69.91 27.10
N ALA A 143 -21.04 -71.15 26.66
CA ALA A 143 -20.25 -71.59 25.51
C ALA A 143 -20.68 -70.87 24.19
N ARG A 144 -22.01 -70.78 23.96
CA ARG A 144 -22.55 -70.02 22.83
C ARG A 144 -22.13 -68.52 22.87
N ASP A 145 -22.31 -67.90 24.04
CA ASP A 145 -22.00 -66.48 24.21
C ASP A 145 -20.49 -66.23 24.01
N GLN A 146 -19.64 -67.15 24.47
CA GLN A 146 -18.20 -67.09 24.22
C GLN A 146 -17.86 -67.26 22.74
N ALA A 147 -18.49 -68.21 22.02
CA ALA A 147 -18.31 -68.38 20.59
C ALA A 147 -18.80 -67.13 19.79
N GLN A 148 -19.92 -66.51 20.22
CA GLN A 148 -20.41 -65.29 19.64
C GLN A 148 -19.40 -64.12 19.82
N ALA A 149 -18.79 -64.01 21.01
CA ALA A 149 -17.76 -63.04 21.26
C ALA A 149 -16.53 -63.25 20.36
N GLN A 150 -16.14 -64.50 20.09
CA GLN A 150 -15.06 -64.84 19.16
C GLN A 150 -15.37 -64.43 17.72
N VAL A 151 -16.61 -64.64 17.23
CA VAL A 151 -17.05 -64.15 15.91
C VAL A 151 -16.94 -62.64 15.83
N ASN A 152 -17.36 -61.91 16.89
CA ASN A 152 -17.26 -60.45 16.93
C ASN A 152 -15.79 -59.97 16.92
N ALA A 153 -14.91 -60.64 17.67
CA ALA A 153 -13.47 -60.38 17.66
C ALA A 153 -12.84 -60.63 16.28
N ALA A 154 -13.20 -61.74 15.60
CA ALA A 154 -12.71 -62.05 14.27
C ALA A 154 -13.18 -61.01 13.23
N ARG A 155 -14.43 -60.53 13.35
CA ARG A 155 -14.94 -59.43 12.48
C ARG A 155 -14.18 -58.14 12.70
N ALA A 156 -13.91 -57.75 13.96
CA ALA A 156 -13.12 -56.56 14.28
C ALA A 156 -11.70 -56.67 13.68
N GLN A 157 -11.08 -57.87 13.72
CA GLN A 157 -9.77 -58.10 13.11
C GLN A 157 -9.78 -57.92 11.58
N ILE A 158 -10.84 -58.34 10.88
CA ILE A 158 -10.99 -58.06 9.42
C ILE A 158 -11.07 -56.57 9.17
N THR A 159 -11.89 -55.85 9.95
CA THR A 159 -12.05 -54.40 9.81
C THR A 159 -10.71 -53.68 10.03
N GLN A 160 -9.96 -54.03 11.05
CA GLN A 160 -8.63 -53.48 11.33
C GLN A 160 -7.67 -53.70 10.16
N GLN A 161 -7.60 -54.92 9.64
CA GLN A 161 -6.67 -55.28 8.57
C GLN A 161 -7.06 -54.63 7.24
N SER A 162 -8.37 -54.56 6.96
CA SER A 162 -8.87 -53.89 5.74
C SER A 162 -8.61 -52.37 5.79
N ALA A 163 -8.73 -51.74 6.97
CA ALA A 163 -8.40 -50.32 7.14
C ALA A 163 -6.89 -50.07 6.91
N SER A 164 -6.01 -50.93 7.42
CA SER A 164 -4.57 -50.84 7.17
C SER A 164 -4.25 -50.95 5.68
N THR A 165 -4.84 -51.93 4.98
CA THR A 165 -4.65 -52.13 3.52
C THR A 165 -5.18 -50.92 2.75
N GLN A 166 -6.31 -50.33 3.17
CA GLN A 166 -6.87 -49.12 2.54
C GLN A 166 -5.94 -47.90 2.67
N THR A 167 -5.27 -47.72 3.81
CA THR A 167 -4.25 -46.68 3.98
C THR A 167 -3.12 -46.86 2.95
N THR A 168 -2.64 -48.07 2.73
CA THR A 168 -1.62 -48.34 1.70
C THR A 168 -2.12 -48.03 0.28
N ARG A 169 -3.39 -48.34 -0.03
CA ARG A 169 -4.00 -48.01 -1.32
C ARG A 169 -4.10 -46.49 -1.54
N ILE A 170 -4.38 -45.73 -0.50
CA ILE A 170 -4.36 -44.26 -0.57
C ILE A 170 -2.93 -43.79 -0.88
N ASN A 171 -1.93 -44.34 -0.24
CA ASN A 171 -0.55 -43.99 -0.52
C ASN A 171 -0.12 -44.39 -1.95
N LEU A 172 -0.58 -45.51 -2.45
CA LEU A 172 -0.41 -45.90 -3.86
C LEU A 172 -1.04 -44.87 -4.80
N ALA A 173 -2.26 -44.39 -4.52
CA ALA A 173 -2.89 -43.37 -5.34
C ALA A 173 -2.08 -42.03 -5.36
N ARG A 174 -1.36 -41.76 -4.28
CA ARG A 174 -0.47 -40.59 -4.16
C ARG A 174 0.85 -40.72 -4.94
N THR A 175 1.19 -41.91 -5.46
CA THR A 175 2.34 -42.07 -6.36
C THR A 175 2.13 -41.39 -7.71
N VAL A 176 0.88 -41.19 -8.10
CA VAL A 176 0.50 -40.48 -9.31
C VAL A 176 0.26 -39.00 -8.98
N ILE A 177 1.21 -38.15 -9.31
CA ILE A 177 1.13 -36.72 -9.06
C ILE A 177 0.30 -36.08 -10.17
N ARG A 178 -0.72 -35.31 -9.79
CA ARG A 178 -1.65 -34.65 -10.69
C ARG A 178 -1.68 -33.16 -10.46
N SER A 179 -1.97 -32.41 -11.51
CA SER A 179 -2.24 -30.97 -11.36
C SER A 179 -3.58 -30.77 -10.64
N PRO A 180 -3.63 -29.94 -9.58
CA PRO A 180 -4.87 -29.59 -8.91
C PRO A 180 -5.66 -28.49 -9.63
N VAL A 181 -5.06 -27.80 -10.63
CA VAL A 181 -5.61 -26.64 -11.34
C VAL A 181 -5.27 -26.70 -12.83
N ASP A 182 -6.03 -26.00 -13.64
CA ASP A 182 -5.65 -25.66 -15.01
C ASP A 182 -4.59 -24.57 -14.98
N GLY A 183 -3.56 -24.64 -15.85
CA GLY A 183 -2.54 -23.59 -15.84
C GLY A 183 -1.33 -23.92 -16.70
N VAL A 184 -0.25 -23.20 -16.42
CA VAL A 184 1.06 -23.32 -17.10
C VAL A 184 2.13 -23.65 -16.05
N VAL A 185 2.97 -24.63 -16.34
CA VAL A 185 4.11 -25.02 -15.48
C VAL A 185 5.18 -23.94 -15.54
N LEU A 186 5.42 -23.25 -14.42
CA LEU A 186 6.49 -22.24 -14.30
C LEU A 186 7.83 -22.88 -13.98
N THR A 187 7.84 -23.80 -13.01
CA THR A 187 9.07 -24.46 -12.55
C THR A 187 8.88 -25.96 -12.44
N ARG A 188 9.94 -26.69 -12.74
CA ARG A 188 10.08 -28.13 -12.57
C ARG A 188 11.36 -28.40 -11.78
N SER A 189 11.22 -28.87 -10.55
CA SER A 189 12.35 -29.10 -9.64
C SER A 189 12.72 -30.59 -9.50
N ILE A 190 12.20 -31.45 -10.38
CA ILE A 190 12.45 -32.90 -10.35
C ILE A 190 12.87 -33.45 -11.71
N GLU A 191 13.65 -34.52 -11.66
CA GLU A 191 14.11 -35.28 -12.83
C GLU A 191 13.72 -36.76 -12.71
N PRO A 192 13.51 -37.43 -13.85
CA PRO A 192 13.33 -38.90 -13.84
C PRO A 192 14.55 -39.58 -13.20
N GLY A 193 14.29 -40.57 -12.31
CA GLY A 193 15.34 -41.25 -11.56
C GLY A 193 15.71 -40.59 -10.23
N GLN A 194 15.30 -39.37 -9.98
CA GLN A 194 15.56 -38.67 -8.71
C GLN A 194 14.72 -39.26 -7.58
N THR A 195 15.31 -39.37 -6.38
CA THR A 195 14.57 -39.78 -5.18
C THR A 195 14.05 -38.56 -4.46
N VAL A 196 12.75 -38.49 -4.20
CA VAL A 196 12.08 -37.46 -3.37
C VAL A 196 11.83 -38.01 -1.99
N ALA A 197 12.11 -37.21 -0.96
CA ALA A 197 11.91 -37.57 0.44
C ALA A 197 10.93 -36.56 1.08
N ALA A 198 9.76 -37.04 1.48
CA ALA A 198 8.68 -36.23 2.06
C ALA A 198 8.67 -36.23 3.60
N SER A 199 9.81 -36.54 4.26
CA SER A 199 9.83 -36.88 5.69
C SER A 199 9.87 -35.65 6.64
N LEU A 200 10.44 -34.50 6.23
CA LEU A 200 10.58 -33.30 7.09
C LEU A 200 9.98 -32.03 6.45
N GLN A 201 10.16 -31.90 5.16
CA GLN A 201 9.54 -30.83 4.37
C GLN A 201 9.09 -31.45 3.05
N ALA A 202 7.86 -31.14 2.64
CA ALA A 202 7.40 -31.55 1.32
C ALA A 202 8.24 -30.83 0.26
N PRO A 203 9.04 -31.55 -0.56
CA PRO A 203 9.82 -30.91 -1.61
C PRO A 203 8.88 -30.34 -2.66
N GLU A 204 9.19 -29.13 -3.11
CA GLU A 204 8.50 -28.52 -4.25
C GLU A 204 8.90 -29.25 -5.53
N LEU A 205 7.93 -29.80 -6.23
CA LEU A 205 8.15 -30.54 -7.46
C LEU A 205 7.86 -29.69 -8.69
N PHE A 206 6.73 -28.98 -8.66
CA PHE A 206 6.28 -28.09 -9.71
C PHE A 206 5.64 -26.84 -9.11
N THR A 207 5.77 -25.71 -9.82
CA THR A 207 4.96 -24.52 -9.59
C THR A 207 4.13 -24.27 -10.83
N ILE A 208 2.81 -24.16 -10.67
CA ILE A 208 1.87 -23.93 -11.75
C ILE A 208 1.19 -22.57 -11.54
N ALA A 209 1.16 -21.74 -12.58
CA ALA A 209 0.36 -20.52 -12.62
C ALA A 209 -0.98 -20.82 -13.28
N GLU A 210 -2.08 -20.42 -12.64
CA GLU A 210 -3.44 -20.66 -13.17
C GLU A 210 -3.72 -19.80 -14.40
N ASP A 211 -3.42 -18.50 -14.30
CA ASP A 211 -3.69 -17.53 -15.36
C ASP A 211 -2.53 -16.53 -15.47
N LEU A 212 -1.89 -16.53 -16.62
CA LEU A 212 -0.84 -15.55 -16.97
C LEU A 212 -1.40 -14.28 -17.62
N GLY A 213 -2.69 -14.27 -17.97
CA GLY A 213 -3.37 -13.09 -18.51
C GLY A 213 -3.66 -12.04 -17.43
N LYS A 214 -3.74 -12.47 -16.15
CA LYS A 214 -3.89 -11.60 -15.00
C LYS A 214 -2.68 -11.74 -14.10
N MET A 215 -1.98 -10.64 -13.91
CA MET A 215 -0.76 -10.62 -13.13
C MET A 215 -0.87 -9.61 -11.98
N LYS A 216 0.00 -9.74 -11.03
CA LYS A 216 0.16 -8.79 -9.92
C LYS A 216 1.60 -8.36 -9.79
N ILE A 217 1.81 -7.12 -9.40
CA ILE A 217 3.10 -6.61 -8.97
C ILE A 217 3.07 -6.46 -7.46
N GLU A 218 4.08 -6.91 -6.78
CA GLU A 218 4.31 -6.62 -5.36
C GLU A 218 5.36 -5.52 -5.26
N LEU A 219 4.89 -4.27 -5.08
CA LEU A 219 5.73 -3.09 -4.94
C LEU A 219 6.17 -2.92 -3.49
N ALA A 220 7.44 -2.64 -3.27
CA ALA A 220 7.99 -2.25 -1.97
C ALA A 220 7.91 -0.73 -1.82
N VAL A 221 6.93 -0.23 -1.07
CA VAL A 221 6.74 1.20 -0.81
C VAL A 221 7.30 1.55 0.55
N ASP A 222 8.07 2.65 0.64
CA ASP A 222 8.67 3.11 1.88
C ASP A 222 7.64 3.55 2.93
N GLU A 223 7.97 3.38 4.21
CA GLU A 223 7.13 3.81 5.34
C GLU A 223 6.76 5.30 5.28
N ALA A 224 7.65 6.15 4.77
CA ALA A 224 7.41 7.58 4.65
C ALA A 224 6.27 7.92 3.67
N ASP A 225 6.04 7.09 2.66
CA ASP A 225 5.14 7.35 1.55
C ASP A 225 3.83 6.54 1.60
N ILE A 226 3.81 5.44 2.35
CA ILE A 226 2.66 4.52 2.40
C ILE A 226 1.36 5.19 2.84
N GLY A 227 1.45 6.23 3.68
CA GLY A 227 0.28 6.98 4.16
C GLY A 227 -0.49 7.69 3.05
N GLN A 228 0.09 7.86 1.86
CA GLN A 228 -0.54 8.50 0.71
C GLN A 228 -1.13 7.48 -0.29
N VAL A 229 -0.72 6.21 -0.21
CA VAL A 229 -1.18 5.15 -1.11
C VAL A 229 -2.54 4.63 -0.69
N LYS A 230 -3.46 4.53 -1.66
CA LYS A 230 -4.83 4.04 -1.46
C LYS A 230 -5.21 3.05 -2.55
N VAL A 231 -6.09 2.12 -2.20
CA VAL A 231 -6.70 1.19 -3.16
C VAL A 231 -7.43 1.97 -4.26
N GLY A 232 -7.27 1.52 -5.51
CA GLY A 232 -7.88 2.11 -6.69
C GLY A 232 -7.04 3.21 -7.36
N GLN A 233 -5.88 3.58 -6.82
CA GLN A 233 -4.97 4.52 -7.48
C GLN A 233 -4.36 3.90 -8.73
N GLY A 234 -4.18 4.73 -9.77
CA GLY A 234 -3.50 4.35 -11.01
C GLY A 234 -2.00 4.19 -10.79
N VAL A 235 -1.44 3.18 -11.41
CA VAL A 235 0.00 2.90 -11.40
C VAL A 235 0.49 2.81 -12.83
N THR A 236 1.55 3.54 -13.13
CA THR A 236 2.29 3.40 -14.39
C THR A 236 3.62 2.73 -14.09
N PHE A 237 3.99 1.72 -14.84
CA PHE A 237 5.25 1.02 -14.60
C PHE A 237 5.97 0.65 -15.89
N THR A 238 7.27 0.47 -15.77
CA THR A 238 8.15 -0.08 -16.80
C THR A 238 8.80 -1.35 -16.26
N ALA A 239 8.90 -2.38 -17.09
CA ALA A 239 9.67 -3.57 -16.76
C ALA A 239 11.08 -3.41 -17.32
N ASP A 240 12.11 -3.84 -16.58
CA ASP A 240 13.50 -3.70 -17.02
C ASP A 240 13.79 -4.38 -18.37
N ALA A 241 13.05 -5.46 -18.68
CA ALA A 241 13.12 -6.13 -19.97
C ALA A 241 12.49 -5.32 -21.13
N PHE A 242 11.65 -4.33 -20.85
CA PHE A 242 10.89 -3.53 -21.81
C PHE A 242 10.93 -2.04 -21.42
N ALA A 243 12.13 -1.46 -21.35
CA ALA A 243 12.35 -0.10 -20.88
C ALA A 243 11.62 0.97 -21.71
N ASP A 244 11.39 0.70 -23.02
CA ASP A 244 10.72 1.63 -23.94
C ASP A 244 9.18 1.55 -23.89
N ARG A 245 8.62 0.61 -23.11
CA ARG A 245 7.18 0.40 -23.01
C ARG A 245 6.68 0.75 -21.62
N GLN A 246 5.65 1.56 -21.56
CA GLN A 246 4.92 1.84 -20.32
C GLN A 246 3.67 0.96 -20.24
N PHE A 247 3.50 0.33 -19.10
CA PHE A 247 2.35 -0.47 -18.76
C PHE A 247 1.52 0.24 -17.66
N ARG A 248 0.28 -0.16 -17.52
CA ARG A 248 -0.63 0.40 -16.53
C ARG A 248 -1.18 -0.69 -15.62
N GLY A 249 -1.39 -0.32 -14.38
CA GLY A 249 -2.04 -1.16 -13.38
C GLY A 249 -2.86 -0.31 -12.43
N THR A 250 -3.50 -0.96 -11.49
CA THR A 250 -4.26 -0.31 -10.41
C THR A 250 -3.88 -0.92 -9.08
N VAL A 251 -3.77 -0.09 -8.04
CA VAL A 251 -3.55 -0.59 -6.67
C VAL A 251 -4.77 -1.39 -6.24
N ASP A 252 -4.58 -2.68 -6.05
CA ASP A 252 -5.60 -3.62 -5.59
C ASP A 252 -5.64 -3.69 -4.06
N GLN A 253 -4.47 -3.79 -3.44
CA GLN A 253 -4.37 -3.96 -1.99
C GLN A 253 -3.09 -3.33 -1.44
N VAL A 254 -3.20 -2.72 -0.25
CA VAL A 254 -2.06 -2.32 0.59
C VAL A 254 -1.97 -3.30 1.75
N ARG A 255 -0.85 -4.03 1.85
CA ARG A 255 -0.66 -4.99 2.96
C ARG A 255 -0.25 -4.26 4.23
N LEU A 256 -0.84 -4.64 5.36
CA LEU A 256 -0.58 -4.02 6.66
C LEU A 256 0.70 -4.53 7.34
N SER A 257 1.24 -5.66 6.89
CA SER A 257 2.48 -6.23 7.43
C SER A 257 3.68 -5.64 6.71
N ALA A 258 4.47 -4.86 7.41
CA ALA A 258 5.73 -4.33 6.89
C ALA A 258 6.79 -5.43 6.77
N THR A 259 7.67 -5.26 5.80
CA THR A 259 8.89 -6.06 5.64
C THR A 259 10.09 -5.19 6.02
N ASN A 260 10.98 -5.70 6.85
CA ASN A 260 12.22 -5.01 7.20
C ASN A 260 13.40 -5.73 6.55
N THR A 261 14.05 -5.06 5.63
CA THR A 261 15.25 -5.57 4.96
C THR A 261 16.36 -4.55 5.13
N ASN A 262 17.47 -4.95 5.75
CA ASN A 262 18.63 -4.08 5.99
C ASN A 262 18.28 -2.75 6.72
N ASN A 263 17.41 -2.80 7.70
CA ASN A 263 16.89 -1.63 8.45
C ASN A 263 16.03 -0.65 7.61
N VAL A 264 15.61 -1.03 6.42
CA VAL A 264 14.64 -0.28 5.63
C VAL A 264 13.28 -0.96 5.80
N VAL A 265 12.30 -0.19 6.28
CA VAL A 265 10.93 -0.65 6.46
C VAL A 265 10.11 -0.31 5.23
N THR A 266 9.59 -1.34 4.57
CA THR A 266 8.75 -1.20 3.39
C THR A 266 7.42 -1.92 3.59
N TYR A 267 6.38 -1.42 2.94
CA TYR A 267 5.06 -2.03 2.91
C TYR A 267 4.78 -2.59 1.53
N PRO A 268 4.43 -3.88 1.41
CA PRO A 268 4.06 -4.46 0.13
C PRO A 268 2.72 -3.89 -0.35
N VAL A 269 2.73 -3.30 -1.54
CA VAL A 269 1.54 -2.83 -2.26
C VAL A 269 1.31 -3.73 -3.45
N VAL A 270 0.14 -4.34 -3.52
CA VAL A 270 -0.25 -5.23 -4.62
C VAL A 270 -0.95 -4.40 -5.69
N VAL A 271 -0.43 -4.49 -6.90
CA VAL A 271 -0.98 -3.82 -8.09
C VAL A 271 -1.48 -4.88 -9.07
N ALA A 272 -2.74 -4.78 -9.45
CA ALA A 272 -3.32 -5.64 -10.47
C ALA A 272 -2.94 -5.13 -11.86
N VAL A 273 -2.53 -6.07 -12.72
CA VAL A 273 -2.05 -5.81 -14.08
C VAL A 273 -2.74 -6.75 -15.06
N ASP A 274 -3.21 -6.21 -16.15
CA ASP A 274 -3.73 -6.96 -17.29
C ASP A 274 -2.58 -7.31 -18.24
N ASN A 275 -2.40 -8.59 -18.51
CA ASN A 275 -1.40 -9.16 -19.41
C ASN A 275 -2.07 -10.01 -20.51
N SER A 276 -3.22 -9.59 -20.99
CA SER A 276 -3.97 -10.33 -22.03
C SER A 276 -3.18 -10.49 -23.32
N ASP A 277 -2.18 -9.65 -23.58
CA ASP A 277 -1.26 -9.74 -24.72
C ASP A 277 -0.11 -10.77 -24.50
N GLY A 278 0.03 -11.31 -23.28
CA GLY A 278 1.05 -12.31 -22.93
C GLY A 278 2.50 -11.79 -22.98
N THR A 279 2.69 -10.47 -23.02
CA THR A 279 4.03 -9.85 -23.13
C THR A 279 4.81 -9.92 -21.82
N LEU A 280 4.13 -9.77 -20.70
CA LEU A 280 4.75 -9.74 -19.37
C LEU A 280 4.98 -11.15 -18.86
N LEU A 281 6.18 -11.41 -18.35
CA LEU A 281 6.57 -12.70 -17.79
C LEU A 281 6.68 -12.61 -16.25
N PRO A 282 6.31 -13.67 -15.53
CA PRO A 282 6.55 -13.75 -14.08
C PRO A 282 8.04 -13.66 -13.76
N GLY A 283 8.38 -12.98 -12.66
CA GLY A 283 9.75 -12.79 -12.21
C GLY A 283 10.45 -11.53 -12.71
N LEU A 284 9.81 -10.75 -13.61
CA LEU A 284 10.39 -9.49 -14.07
C LEU A 284 10.42 -8.46 -12.93
N THR A 285 11.53 -7.73 -12.84
CA THR A 285 11.64 -6.54 -12.00
C THR A 285 10.98 -5.37 -12.70
N VAL A 286 10.22 -4.59 -11.94
CA VAL A 286 9.50 -3.42 -12.44
C VAL A 286 9.80 -2.19 -11.60
N ASN A 287 9.85 -1.04 -12.28
CA ASN A 287 9.89 0.29 -11.67
C ASN A 287 8.54 0.95 -11.90
N ALA A 288 7.84 1.26 -10.82
CA ALA A 288 6.47 1.75 -10.86
C ALA A 288 6.33 3.13 -10.22
N GLU A 289 5.42 3.92 -10.75
CA GLU A 289 5.01 5.22 -10.23
C GLU A 289 3.52 5.14 -9.88
N ILE A 290 3.22 5.27 -8.60
CA ILE A 290 1.86 5.30 -8.06
C ILE A 290 1.39 6.73 -8.04
N GLU A 291 0.32 7.05 -8.78
CA GLU A 291 -0.27 8.40 -8.80
C GLU A 291 -1.10 8.61 -7.53
N VAL A 292 -0.54 9.36 -6.56
CA VAL A 292 -1.19 9.60 -5.27
C VAL A 292 -2.05 10.86 -5.25
N SER A 293 -1.73 11.84 -6.07
CA SER A 293 -2.52 13.07 -6.20
C SER A 293 -2.37 13.66 -7.60
N ARG A 294 -3.49 14.08 -8.17
CA ARG A 294 -3.54 14.82 -9.43
C ARG A 294 -4.29 16.12 -9.21
N ARG A 295 -3.70 17.21 -9.66
CA ARG A 295 -4.30 18.55 -9.66
C ARG A 295 -4.23 19.09 -11.08
N ASP A 296 -5.38 19.33 -11.66
CA ASP A 296 -5.50 19.83 -13.03
C ASP A 296 -5.69 21.35 -12.98
N ASP A 297 -5.11 22.07 -13.94
CA ASP A 297 -5.22 23.54 -14.16
C ASP A 297 -4.88 24.39 -12.91
N VAL A 298 -3.82 24.04 -12.17
CA VAL A 298 -3.35 24.83 -11.03
C VAL A 298 -2.20 25.77 -11.41
N LEU A 299 -2.04 26.86 -10.65
CA LEU A 299 -0.86 27.72 -10.78
C LEU A 299 0.34 26.98 -10.20
N LYS A 300 1.41 26.86 -10.98
CA LYS A 300 2.64 26.18 -10.58
C LYS A 300 3.85 27.07 -10.79
N VAL A 301 4.83 26.90 -9.92
CA VAL A 301 6.12 27.58 -9.99
C VAL A 301 7.25 26.60 -9.75
N ALA A 302 8.39 26.80 -10.40
CA ALA A 302 9.58 25.98 -10.18
C ALA A 302 10.03 26.03 -8.70
N ASN A 303 10.40 24.90 -8.13
CA ASN A 303 10.83 24.77 -6.73
C ASN A 303 12.04 25.66 -6.39
N ALA A 304 12.84 26.06 -7.40
CA ALA A 304 13.94 27.01 -7.24
C ALA A 304 13.46 28.38 -6.73
N ALA A 305 12.28 28.85 -7.17
CA ALA A 305 11.71 30.11 -6.72
C ALA A 305 11.34 30.12 -5.23
N LEU A 306 10.87 28.98 -4.70
CA LEU A 306 10.55 28.82 -3.27
C LEU A 306 11.78 28.77 -2.36
N ARG A 307 12.95 28.48 -2.93
CA ARG A 307 14.23 28.40 -2.20
C ARG A 307 15.01 29.70 -2.24
N TYR A 308 14.67 30.59 -3.16
CA TYR A 308 15.37 31.86 -3.31
C TYR A 308 15.17 32.76 -2.07
N LYS A 309 16.26 33.34 -1.59
CA LYS A 309 16.26 34.38 -0.54
C LYS A 309 17.15 35.52 -0.99
N PRO A 310 16.67 36.75 -1.01
CA PRO A 310 17.48 37.92 -1.36
C PRO A 310 18.64 38.05 -0.37
N THR A 311 19.82 38.48 -0.86
CA THR A 311 21.04 38.66 -0.07
C THR A 311 21.47 40.13 -0.04
N GLY A 312 22.21 40.56 0.99
CA GLY A 312 22.81 41.89 1.09
C GLY A 312 21.83 43.05 1.23
N ALA A 313 22.10 44.15 0.57
CA ALA A 313 21.32 45.41 0.63
C ALA A 313 19.84 45.21 0.17
N GLN A 314 19.59 44.20 -0.64
CA GLN A 314 18.26 43.87 -1.13
C GLN A 314 17.38 43.22 -0.04
N ALA A 315 17.98 42.44 0.86
CA ALA A 315 17.29 41.91 2.03
C ALA A 315 16.80 43.02 2.96
N GLU A 316 17.60 44.13 3.08
CA GLU A 316 17.23 45.31 3.84
C GLU A 316 16.12 46.12 3.16
N ALA A 317 16.13 46.27 1.83
CA ALA A 317 15.09 46.95 1.07
C ALA A 317 13.74 46.18 1.16
N VAL A 318 13.76 44.87 1.02
CA VAL A 318 12.56 44.00 1.20
C VAL A 318 12.08 44.05 2.65
N ALA A 319 12.97 44.07 3.64
CA ALA A 319 12.63 44.18 5.05
C ALA A 319 12.04 45.57 5.39
N ALA A 320 12.50 46.65 4.74
CA ALA A 320 11.95 47.99 4.89
C ALA A 320 10.53 48.10 4.32
N GLN A 321 10.24 47.45 3.20
CA GLN A 321 8.89 47.32 2.65
C GLN A 321 7.93 46.52 3.55
N GLN A 322 8.46 45.57 4.34
CA GLN A 322 7.69 44.80 5.33
C GLN A 322 7.24 45.61 6.56
N GLY A 323 7.84 46.77 6.79
CA GLY A 323 7.52 47.62 7.94
C GLY A 323 6.09 48.20 7.94
N GLY A 324 5.37 48.13 6.81
CA GLY A 324 4.12 48.84 6.62
C GLY A 324 2.85 48.00 6.42
N GLY A 325 2.92 46.66 6.18
CA GLY A 325 1.68 45.98 5.82
C GLY A 325 1.59 44.47 5.89
N ALA A 326 2.68 43.73 6.04
CA ALA A 326 2.68 42.28 5.78
C ALA A 326 2.53 41.38 7.01
N ARG A 327 1.99 41.87 8.12
CA ARG A 327 1.78 41.05 9.33
C ARG A 327 0.30 40.71 9.53
N GLY A 328 -0.22 39.72 8.86
CA GLY A 328 -1.48 39.10 9.24
C GLY A 328 -2.63 39.10 8.23
N GLY A 329 -2.52 39.86 7.12
CA GLY A 329 -3.62 39.99 6.13
C GLY A 329 -4.00 38.70 5.38
N GLY A 330 -3.03 37.93 4.96
CA GLY A 330 -3.27 36.83 4.02
C GLY A 330 -4.19 35.69 4.48
N MET A 331 -4.44 35.49 5.78
CA MET A 331 -5.35 34.44 6.26
C MET A 331 -6.82 34.90 6.23
N THR A 332 -7.07 36.17 6.52
CA THR A 332 -8.40 36.76 6.44
C THR A 332 -8.84 36.98 5.01
N GLU A 333 -7.93 37.30 4.11
CA GLU A 333 -8.18 37.42 2.67
C GLU A 333 -8.49 36.09 2.02
N ASP A 334 -7.78 35.01 2.39
CA ASP A 334 -8.09 33.64 1.92
C ASP A 334 -9.48 33.16 2.37
N LEU A 335 -9.89 33.54 3.60
CA LEU A 335 -11.23 33.21 4.10
C LEU A 335 -12.30 34.02 3.40
N GLU A 336 -12.03 35.31 3.09
CA GLU A 336 -12.92 36.16 2.30
C GLU A 336 -13.09 35.62 0.88
N ALA A 337 -12.00 35.17 0.23
CA ALA A 337 -12.04 34.53 -1.08
C ALA A 337 -12.82 33.23 -1.07
N ALA A 338 -12.64 32.40 -0.03
CA ALA A 338 -13.40 31.16 0.12
C ALA A 338 -14.90 31.42 0.27
N VAL A 339 -15.26 32.43 1.08
CA VAL A 339 -16.65 32.84 1.29
C VAL A 339 -17.26 33.50 0.04
N ALA A 340 -16.47 34.20 -0.76
CA ALA A 340 -16.92 34.78 -2.02
C ALA A 340 -17.33 33.72 -3.05
N SER A 341 -16.75 32.52 -2.99
CA SER A 341 -17.11 31.39 -3.83
C SER A 341 -18.37 30.63 -3.35
N MET A 342 -18.85 30.90 -2.12
CA MET A 342 -20.03 30.29 -1.53
C MET A 342 -21.27 31.15 -1.79
N GLN A 343 -22.39 30.53 -2.13
CA GLN A 343 -23.68 31.22 -2.25
C GLN A 343 -24.28 31.45 -0.86
N LEU A 344 -23.95 32.58 -0.25
CA LEU A 344 -24.41 32.96 1.08
C LEU A 344 -25.59 33.95 1.01
N ASP A 345 -26.55 33.80 1.94
CA ASP A 345 -27.59 34.78 2.15
C ASP A 345 -27.08 36.04 2.91
N ALA A 346 -27.90 37.12 2.96
CA ALA A 346 -27.54 38.36 3.60
C ALA A 346 -27.25 38.24 5.11
N ARG A 347 -27.91 37.29 5.80
CA ARG A 347 -27.69 36.99 7.21
C ARG A 347 -26.39 36.26 7.46
N GLN A 348 -26.11 35.24 6.65
CA GLN A 348 -24.87 34.50 6.70
C GLN A 348 -23.66 35.38 6.44
N ARG A 349 -23.76 36.28 5.44
CA ARG A 349 -22.71 37.26 5.12
C ARG A 349 -22.46 38.22 6.26
N ALA A 350 -23.51 38.76 6.89
CA ALA A 350 -23.39 39.66 8.04
C ALA A 350 -22.74 38.96 9.26
N ALA A 351 -23.03 37.67 9.49
CA ALA A 351 -22.40 36.90 10.56
C ALA A 351 -20.89 36.65 10.30
N PHE A 352 -20.52 36.44 9.02
CA PHE A 352 -19.11 36.31 8.62
C PHE A 352 -18.35 37.64 8.82
N ASP A 353 -18.92 38.74 8.31
CA ASP A 353 -18.30 40.07 8.40
C ASP A 353 -18.12 40.51 9.87
N ALA A 354 -19.07 40.19 10.74
CA ALA A 354 -18.98 40.49 12.17
C ALA A 354 -17.83 39.68 12.84
N ALA A 355 -17.67 38.41 12.51
CA ALA A 355 -16.58 37.56 13.02
C ALA A 355 -15.22 38.10 12.54
N LEU A 356 -15.13 38.54 11.29
CA LEU A 356 -13.93 39.06 10.67
C LEU A 356 -13.54 40.40 11.28
N ALA A 357 -14.53 41.30 11.53
CA ALA A 357 -14.32 42.58 12.21
C ALA A 357 -13.76 42.39 13.63
N ALA A 358 -14.30 41.41 14.39
CA ALA A 358 -13.81 41.07 15.73
C ALA A 358 -12.37 40.55 15.74
N ILE A 359 -11.95 39.82 14.70
CA ILE A 359 -10.57 39.38 14.54
C ILE A 359 -9.65 40.54 14.23
N ARG A 360 -10.05 41.41 13.28
CA ARG A 360 -9.29 42.65 12.91
C ARG A 360 -9.13 43.58 14.09
N GLU A 361 -10.18 43.83 14.87
CA GLU A 361 -10.13 44.67 16.06
C GLU A 361 -9.16 44.12 17.12
N ARG A 362 -9.18 42.82 17.36
CA ARG A 362 -8.22 42.17 18.27
C ARG A 362 -6.78 42.23 17.79
N GLN A 363 -6.56 42.18 16.48
CA GLN A 363 -5.23 42.35 15.88
C GLN A 363 -4.75 43.78 16.06
N ALA A 364 -5.58 44.78 15.75
CA ALA A 364 -5.28 46.20 15.93
C ALA A 364 -5.02 46.55 17.42
N ALA A 365 -5.81 46.00 18.36
CA ALA A 365 -5.60 46.20 19.79
C ALA A 365 -4.26 45.62 20.29
N ARG A 366 -3.78 44.52 19.69
CA ARG A 366 -2.45 43.91 19.99
C ARG A 366 -1.30 44.75 19.43
N GLU A 367 -1.49 45.38 18.31
CA GLU A 367 -0.50 46.28 17.69
C GLU A 367 -0.42 47.61 18.43
N ALA A 368 -1.55 48.13 18.96
CA ALA A 368 -1.66 49.37 19.71
C ALA A 368 -1.20 49.22 21.18
N ALA A 369 -1.06 47.99 21.71
CA ALA A 369 -0.58 47.81 23.08
C ALA A 369 0.87 48.25 23.23
N PRO A 370 1.17 49.26 24.15
CA PRO A 370 2.52 49.73 24.36
C PRO A 370 3.42 48.56 24.76
N ARG A 371 4.53 48.36 24.06
CA ARG A 371 5.61 47.51 24.53
C ARG A 371 6.23 48.15 25.77
N GLU A 372 5.65 47.94 26.95
CA GLU A 372 6.31 48.25 28.18
C GLU A 372 7.64 47.48 28.26
N GLY A 373 8.71 48.23 28.06
CA GLY A 373 10.08 47.83 28.24
C GLY A 373 10.31 47.42 29.69
N GLY A 374 10.10 46.19 30.02
CA GLY A 374 10.51 45.61 31.29
C GLY A 374 12.01 45.51 31.37
N ASN A 375 12.66 46.61 31.73
CA ASN A 375 14.03 46.66 32.19
C ASN A 375 14.10 45.98 33.57
N ARG A 376 14.35 44.69 33.62
CA ARG A 376 14.70 44.01 34.89
C ARG A 376 16.23 44.01 35.05
N VAL A 377 16.69 45.14 35.55
CA VAL A 377 17.92 45.20 36.32
C VAL A 377 17.66 44.47 37.64
N PHE A 378 18.12 43.23 37.80
CA PHE A 378 18.64 42.74 39.06
C PHE A 378 19.57 41.53 38.77
N GLY A 379 20.74 41.63 39.32
CA GLY A 379 21.88 40.78 39.15
C GLY A 379 21.82 39.43 39.82
N GLY A 380 22.82 38.62 39.47
CA GLY A 380 23.36 37.58 40.34
C GLY A 380 23.15 36.18 39.85
N GLY A 381 24.21 35.57 39.34
CA GLY A 381 24.54 34.17 39.62
C GLY A 381 24.11 33.08 38.61
N GLY A 382 25.01 32.67 37.80
CA GLY A 382 25.40 31.28 37.57
C GLY A 382 24.40 30.33 36.90
N GLY A 383 24.80 29.76 35.77
CA GLY A 383 24.31 28.46 35.35
C GLY A 383 23.68 28.43 33.94
N GLY A 384 24.40 27.78 33.02
CA GLY A 384 24.06 27.62 31.62
C GLY A 384 22.71 27.02 31.34
N GLY A 385 22.03 27.56 30.35
CA GLY A 385 20.77 27.10 29.81
C GLY A 385 20.48 27.85 28.54
N GLY A 386 20.88 27.33 27.39
CA GLY A 386 20.56 27.86 26.09
C GLY A 386 19.06 27.92 25.87
N GLY A 387 18.49 29.13 25.97
CA GLY A 387 17.15 29.38 25.49
C GLY A 387 17.08 29.23 23.97
N PRO A 388 16.00 28.70 23.41
CA PRO A 388 15.88 28.56 21.96
C PRO A 388 15.83 29.94 21.34
N ARG A 389 16.87 30.30 20.57
CA ARG A 389 16.83 31.42 19.62
C ARG A 389 15.69 31.10 18.65
N MET A 390 14.62 31.89 18.67
CA MET A 390 13.62 31.88 17.59
C MET A 390 14.37 32.19 16.28
N ALA A 391 14.67 31.15 15.52
CA ALA A 391 15.10 31.27 14.16
C ALA A 391 13.92 31.83 13.36
N THR A 392 14.05 33.05 12.89
CA THR A 392 13.22 33.62 11.84
C THR A 392 13.57 32.94 10.52
N GLY A 393 13.07 31.74 10.33
CA GLY A 393 13.13 30.97 9.10
C GLY A 393 11.82 30.25 8.96
N GLY A 394 11.15 30.37 7.81
CA GLY A 394 9.85 29.75 7.51
C GLY A 394 9.85 28.26 7.85
N GLY A 395 9.51 27.93 9.08
CA GLY A 395 9.53 26.59 9.62
C GLY A 395 8.17 26.25 10.20
N ASN A 396 7.74 25.04 9.96
CA ASN A 396 6.54 24.39 10.49
C ASN A 396 6.24 24.84 11.92
N LEU A 397 5.11 25.52 12.11
CA LEU A 397 4.54 25.72 13.44
C LEU A 397 4.34 24.35 14.11
N PRO A 398 4.74 24.19 15.38
CA PRO A 398 4.50 22.95 16.11
C PRO A 398 3.04 22.52 16.00
N ALA A 399 2.78 21.23 15.88
CA ALA A 399 1.42 20.68 15.69
C ALA A 399 0.43 21.20 16.76
N GLN A 400 0.89 21.33 18.01
CA GLN A 400 0.10 21.88 19.12
C GLN A 400 -0.29 23.35 18.93
N LEU A 401 0.58 24.15 18.30
CA LEU A 401 0.27 25.57 18.05
C LEU A 401 -0.75 25.70 16.91
N ARG A 402 -0.65 24.87 15.88
CA ARG A 402 -1.64 24.77 14.79
C ARG A 402 -3.01 24.35 15.32
N GLN A 403 -3.06 23.38 16.20
CA GLN A 403 -4.30 22.91 16.79
C GLN A 403 -4.98 23.99 17.63
N ARG A 404 -4.22 24.71 18.47
CA ARG A 404 -4.74 25.85 19.23
C ARG A 404 -5.21 27.02 18.36
N MET A 405 -4.54 27.27 17.24
CA MET A 405 -5.00 28.25 16.27
C MET A 405 -6.31 27.83 15.60
N MET A 406 -6.40 26.57 15.18
CA MET A 406 -7.61 25.99 14.60
C MET A 406 -8.80 26.11 15.57
N GLU A 407 -8.62 25.73 16.82
CA GLU A 407 -9.67 25.82 17.87
C GLU A 407 -10.14 27.27 18.10
N ARG A 408 -9.22 28.23 18.12
CA ARG A 408 -9.58 29.67 18.21
C ARG A 408 -10.38 30.14 17.02
N PHE A 409 -9.93 29.84 15.79
CA PHE A 409 -10.68 30.21 14.60
C PHE A 409 -12.05 29.56 14.57
N GLN A 410 -12.19 28.29 14.95
CA GLN A 410 -13.49 27.65 15.08
C GLN A 410 -14.40 28.37 16.09
N GLN A 411 -13.86 28.84 17.22
CA GLN A 411 -14.61 29.61 18.18
C GLN A 411 -15.06 30.96 17.63
N ASP A 412 -14.18 31.68 16.92
CA ASP A 412 -14.47 33.00 16.35
C ASP A 412 -15.56 32.93 15.27
N PHE A 413 -15.63 31.83 14.50
CA PHE A 413 -16.62 31.64 13.44
C PHE A 413 -17.80 30.72 13.84
N THR A 414 -17.99 30.44 15.13
CA THR A 414 -19.06 29.52 15.61
C THR A 414 -20.46 30.01 15.18
N ALA A 415 -20.74 31.32 15.31
CA ALA A 415 -22.03 31.91 14.93
C ALA A 415 -22.26 31.83 13.41
N PHE A 416 -21.23 32.09 12.60
CA PHE A 416 -21.28 31.95 11.16
C PHE A 416 -21.54 30.49 10.76
N ARG A 417 -20.74 29.54 11.29
CA ARG A 417 -20.89 28.12 11.01
C ARG A 417 -22.26 27.55 11.38
N ALA A 418 -22.86 28.06 12.46
CA ALA A 418 -24.22 27.68 12.87
C ALA A 418 -25.31 28.18 11.92
N SER A 419 -25.05 29.23 11.15
CA SER A 419 -25.99 29.77 10.16
C SER A 419 -25.95 29.09 8.80
N LEU A 420 -24.93 28.21 8.54
CA LEU A 420 -24.72 27.52 7.28
C LEU A 420 -25.60 26.27 7.17
N ASP A 421 -26.03 25.92 5.96
CA ASP A 421 -26.62 24.62 5.66
C ASP A 421 -25.53 23.51 5.63
N ASP A 422 -25.93 22.25 5.51
CA ASP A 422 -24.99 21.12 5.59
C ASP A 422 -23.97 21.10 4.45
N ALA A 423 -24.35 21.52 3.24
CA ALA A 423 -23.45 21.58 2.08
C ALA A 423 -22.46 22.75 2.24
N GLN A 424 -22.94 23.93 2.61
CA GLN A 424 -22.14 25.11 2.90
C GLN A 424 -21.19 24.86 4.08
N ARG A 425 -21.65 24.13 5.11
CA ARG A 425 -20.84 23.77 6.26
C ARG A 425 -19.66 22.88 5.89
N THR A 426 -19.90 21.90 5.01
CA THR A 426 -18.84 21.04 4.50
C THR A 426 -17.82 21.83 3.67
N GLN A 427 -18.29 22.74 2.82
CA GLN A 427 -17.42 23.62 2.03
C GLN A 427 -16.58 24.55 2.94
N TRP A 428 -17.21 25.14 3.95
CA TRP A 428 -16.53 25.99 4.93
C TRP A 428 -15.47 25.24 5.73
N ASP A 429 -15.81 24.07 6.29
CA ASP A 429 -14.89 23.26 7.07
C ASP A 429 -13.67 22.82 6.23
N THR A 430 -13.89 22.51 4.95
CA THR A 430 -12.82 22.21 3.98
C THR A 430 -11.95 23.43 3.71
N ALA A 431 -12.54 24.60 3.47
CA ALA A 431 -11.82 25.85 3.25
C ALA A 431 -11.00 26.27 4.48
N MET A 432 -11.58 26.16 5.67
CA MET A 432 -10.91 26.43 6.95
C MET A 432 -9.71 25.51 7.16
N ALA A 433 -9.87 24.21 6.95
CA ALA A 433 -8.78 23.25 7.07
C ALA A 433 -7.66 23.55 6.07
N GLY A 434 -8.01 23.93 4.85
CA GLY A 434 -7.07 24.34 3.81
C GLY A 434 -6.34 25.65 4.08
N THR A 435 -6.95 26.59 4.83
CA THR A 435 -6.37 27.92 5.10
C THR A 435 -5.52 27.92 6.36
N VAL A 436 -6.00 27.35 7.45
CA VAL A 436 -5.31 27.37 8.77
C VAL A 436 -4.15 26.37 8.82
N GLY A 437 -4.24 25.24 8.07
CA GLY A 437 -3.20 24.23 7.98
C GLY A 437 -2.17 24.43 6.86
N ALA A 438 -2.39 25.39 5.97
CA ALA A 438 -1.57 25.59 4.78
C ALA A 438 -0.15 26.05 5.10
N ARG A 439 0.82 25.43 4.45
CA ARG A 439 2.20 25.92 4.43
C ARG A 439 2.23 27.17 3.56
N ARG A 440 2.85 28.24 4.06
CA ARG A 440 3.07 29.47 3.30
C ARG A 440 4.56 29.69 3.11
N ALA A 441 4.93 30.20 1.93
CA ALA A 441 6.28 30.62 1.66
C ALA A 441 6.29 31.99 0.97
N PRO A 442 7.35 32.77 1.19
CA PRO A 442 7.56 34.01 0.43
C PRO A 442 8.01 33.64 -1.00
N LEU A 443 7.40 34.24 -1.99
CA LEU A 443 7.88 34.32 -3.36
C LEU A 443 8.26 35.74 -3.69
N TYR A 444 9.21 35.90 -4.59
CA TYR A 444 9.70 37.24 -5.01
C TYR A 444 9.30 37.46 -6.47
N LYS A 445 8.23 38.23 -6.66
CA LYS A 445 7.78 38.66 -7.98
C LYS A 445 8.64 39.84 -8.44
N LEU A 446 9.03 39.84 -9.70
CA LEU A 446 9.72 40.99 -10.30
C LEU A 446 8.65 41.95 -10.84
N GLU A 447 8.52 43.14 -10.25
CA GLU A 447 7.61 44.21 -10.68
C GLU A 447 8.42 45.49 -10.82
N ASP A 448 8.35 46.12 -12.00
CA ASP A 448 9.12 47.32 -12.33
C ASP A 448 10.65 47.22 -12.06
N GLY A 449 11.21 46.01 -12.27
CA GLY A 449 12.63 45.75 -12.04
C GLY A 449 13.03 45.57 -10.57
N GLN A 450 12.08 45.62 -9.64
CA GLN A 450 12.33 45.41 -8.20
C GLN A 450 11.67 44.13 -7.67
N PRO A 451 12.31 43.44 -6.71
CA PRO A 451 11.73 42.25 -6.09
C PRO A 451 10.63 42.62 -5.10
N LEU A 452 9.40 42.28 -5.39
CA LEU A 452 8.26 42.36 -4.49
C LEU A 452 8.01 41.04 -3.81
N MET A 453 7.99 41.00 -2.47
CA MET A 453 7.69 39.76 -1.72
C MET A 453 6.18 39.53 -1.65
N VAL A 454 5.73 38.41 -2.16
CA VAL A 454 4.35 37.93 -2.08
C VAL A 454 4.30 36.66 -1.25
N MET A 455 3.42 36.61 -0.25
CA MET A 455 3.21 35.38 0.53
C MET A 455 2.21 34.46 -0.17
N VAL A 456 2.67 33.29 -0.58
CA VAL A 456 1.83 32.30 -1.25
C VAL A 456 1.60 31.08 -0.39
N ARG A 457 0.45 30.44 -0.58
CA ARG A 457 0.15 29.13 -0.05
C ARG A 457 0.78 28.06 -0.95
N ILE A 458 1.47 27.11 -0.36
CA ILE A 458 2.09 25.99 -1.04
C ILE A 458 1.13 24.79 -1.00
N GLY A 459 0.83 24.24 -2.16
CA GLY A 459 0.04 23.02 -2.36
C GLY A 459 0.88 21.79 -2.65
N ALA A 460 0.43 20.97 -3.60
CA ALA A 460 1.10 19.76 -4.05
C ALA A 460 2.39 20.09 -4.82
N SER A 461 3.39 19.21 -4.74
CA SER A 461 4.66 19.34 -5.48
C SER A 461 4.98 18.03 -6.20
N ASP A 462 5.42 18.14 -7.44
CA ASP A 462 5.89 17.01 -8.27
C ASP A 462 7.42 16.82 -8.19
N GLY A 463 8.10 17.53 -7.26
CA GLY A 463 9.57 17.50 -7.13
C GLY A 463 10.28 18.58 -7.97
N THR A 464 9.72 19.02 -9.11
CA THR A 464 10.25 20.09 -9.97
C THR A 464 9.50 21.39 -9.81
N SER A 465 8.19 21.30 -9.74
CA SER A 465 7.25 22.42 -9.58
C SER A 465 6.37 22.22 -8.35
N THR A 466 5.86 23.31 -7.83
CA THR A 466 4.94 23.30 -6.68
C THR A 466 3.71 24.15 -7.00
N GLU A 467 2.55 23.63 -6.63
CA GLU A 467 1.29 24.36 -6.66
C GLU A 467 1.35 25.53 -5.72
N ILE A 468 0.95 26.70 -6.21
CA ILE A 468 0.86 27.92 -5.43
C ILE A 468 -0.53 28.52 -5.53
N ALA A 469 -0.97 29.17 -4.46
CA ALA A 469 -2.20 29.96 -4.44
C ALA A 469 -1.96 31.24 -3.60
N GLY A 470 -2.43 32.35 -4.11
CA GLY A 470 -2.27 33.69 -3.50
C GLY A 470 -2.47 34.78 -4.52
N ASP A 471 -1.97 35.98 -4.21
CA ASP A 471 -2.05 37.13 -5.10
C ASP A 471 -0.98 37.06 -6.21
N ILE A 472 -1.09 36.05 -7.04
CA ILE A 472 -0.22 35.75 -8.18
C ILE A 472 -1.06 35.24 -9.34
N GLN A 473 -0.74 35.72 -10.55
CA GLN A 473 -1.42 35.33 -11.78
C GLN A 473 -0.50 34.55 -12.72
N ALA A 474 -1.10 33.80 -13.63
CA ALA A 474 -0.35 33.16 -14.70
C ALA A 474 0.33 34.24 -15.58
N GLY A 475 1.62 34.05 -15.85
CA GLY A 475 2.46 35.02 -16.57
C GLY A 475 3.29 35.92 -15.66
N ASP A 476 3.03 35.98 -14.35
CA ASP A 476 3.87 36.72 -13.43
C ASP A 476 5.30 36.20 -13.42
N THR A 477 6.26 37.10 -13.40
CA THR A 477 7.69 36.77 -13.41
C THR A 477 8.23 36.64 -11.99
N ILE A 478 8.68 35.43 -11.62
CA ILE A 478 9.18 35.12 -10.29
C ILE A 478 10.69 34.91 -10.31
N ILE A 479 11.39 35.43 -9.31
CA ILE A 479 12.83 35.34 -9.18
C ILE A 479 13.21 33.96 -8.64
N THR A 480 14.12 33.27 -9.31
CA THR A 480 14.67 31.96 -8.92
C THR A 480 16.12 32.02 -8.44
N GLY A 481 16.78 33.13 -8.67
CA GLY A 481 18.17 33.34 -8.28
C GLY A 481 18.77 34.64 -8.81
N GLU A 482 19.98 34.91 -8.41
CA GLU A 482 20.78 36.02 -8.89
C GLU A 482 21.74 35.54 -9.99
N ARG A 483 21.96 36.32 -11.06
CA ARG A 483 23.08 36.11 -11.98
C ARG A 483 24.32 36.61 -11.29
N ALA A 484 25.35 35.81 -11.11
CA ALA A 484 26.66 36.30 -10.73
C ALA A 484 27.08 37.33 -11.77
N GLY A 485 27.26 38.58 -11.36
CA GLY A 485 27.81 39.63 -12.24
C GLY A 485 29.19 39.21 -12.77
N PRO A 486 29.61 39.73 -13.91
CA PRO A 486 30.89 39.44 -14.54
C PRO A 486 32.08 39.78 -13.67
#